data_169bdceb7e77afccffdd214f49d99e83
#
_entry.id   169bdceb7e77afccffdd214f49d99e83
#
_cell.length_a   1.000
_cell.length_b   1.000
_cell.length_c   1.000
_cell.angle_alpha   90.00
_cell.angle_beta   90.00
_cell.angle_gamma   90.00
#
_symmetry.space_group_name_H-M   'P 1'
#
loop_
_entity.id
_entity.type
_entity.pdbx_description
1 polymer ?
#
loop_
_entity_poly.entity_id
_entity_poly.type
_entity_poly.pdbx_seq_one_letter_code
_entity_poly.pdbx_strand_id
1 'polypeptide(L)'
;MPLQIIVTAKQVIDPEIPKSAFTIDAASKRVVVPSSFLPVVNGFDENALEAALRIKDTQSAKVTVLSVGKDLSINIMRKLLAMGADALVLVQDVLFEEGIDSRVTAEVLAAAIKKLGAFDLILCGRQASDWDHAQVPLLLTEALGVPCVTLAKHVEVREGRVSVERVIPEGLEVVEVPLPALVTVSNELGVPRYPTLRATMAANRMRPTIWKASDLGLDASQLQPSLQLLDLFLPTSEHQCEFIEGSGEEEVARKLVLKLREARLI
;
A
#
# COMPACT_ATOMS: atom_id res chain seq x y z
N MET A 1 -12.81 7.83 -24.98
CA MET A 1 -11.62 6.95 -24.80
C MET A 1 -11.80 6.21 -23.48
N PRO A 2 -11.22 5.02 -23.28
CA PRO A 2 -11.27 4.34 -21.99
C PRO A 2 -10.56 5.17 -20.91
N LEU A 3 -11.10 5.16 -19.70
CA LEU A 3 -10.50 5.81 -18.53
C LEU A 3 -9.13 5.19 -18.24
N GLN A 4 -8.08 6.00 -18.09
CA GLN A 4 -6.72 5.53 -17.79
C GLN A 4 -6.52 5.54 -16.28
N ILE A 5 -6.52 4.36 -15.66
CA ILE A 5 -6.33 4.19 -14.22
C ILE A 5 -4.95 3.60 -13.96
N ILE A 6 -4.18 4.23 -13.08
CA ILE A 6 -2.91 3.72 -12.60
C ILE A 6 -3.09 3.27 -11.15
N VAL A 7 -2.65 2.07 -10.83
CA VAL A 7 -2.64 1.56 -9.46
C VAL A 7 -1.19 1.37 -9.03
N THR A 8 -0.76 2.02 -7.96
CA THR A 8 0.55 1.75 -7.37
C THR A 8 0.48 0.52 -6.48
N ALA A 9 1.50 -0.31 -6.51
CA ALA A 9 1.55 -1.51 -5.68
C ALA A 9 2.96 -1.76 -5.15
N LYS A 10 3.07 -2.15 -3.88
CA LYS A 10 4.32 -2.47 -3.20
C LYS A 10 4.40 -3.96 -2.90
N GLN A 11 5.58 -4.54 -3.11
CA GLN A 11 5.94 -5.84 -2.57
C GLN A 11 6.41 -5.64 -1.13
N VAL A 12 5.86 -6.37 -0.20
CA VAL A 12 6.16 -6.28 1.24
C VAL A 12 6.46 -7.65 1.83
N ILE A 13 7.09 -7.68 2.99
CA ILE A 13 7.15 -8.90 3.80
C ILE A 13 5.72 -9.26 4.20
N ASP A 14 5.38 -10.55 4.17
CA ASP A 14 4.05 -11.01 4.56
C ASP A 14 3.77 -10.65 6.02
N PRO A 15 2.74 -9.84 6.32
CA PRO A 15 2.41 -9.44 7.68
C PRO A 15 1.93 -10.60 8.57
N GLU A 16 1.55 -11.73 7.97
CA GLU A 16 1.10 -12.94 8.67
C GLU A 16 2.28 -13.83 9.14
N ILE A 17 3.52 -13.43 8.90
CA ILE A 17 4.70 -14.17 9.36
C ILE A 17 4.74 -14.17 10.89
N PRO A 18 4.94 -15.35 11.54
CA PRO A 18 5.06 -15.43 12.99
C PRO A 18 6.19 -14.54 13.53
N LYS A 19 5.97 -13.85 14.64
CA LYS A 19 6.98 -12.98 15.28
C LYS A 19 8.30 -13.71 15.54
N SER A 20 8.25 -15.02 15.81
CA SER A 20 9.45 -15.86 16.04
C SER A 20 10.32 -16.05 14.79
N ALA A 21 9.79 -15.80 13.59
CA ALA A 21 10.55 -15.84 12.34
C ALA A 21 11.18 -14.50 11.96
N PHE A 22 10.83 -13.42 12.66
CA PHE A 22 11.43 -12.11 12.47
C PHE A 22 12.75 -12.00 13.21
N THR A 23 13.81 -11.68 12.47
CA THR A 23 15.09 -11.27 13.05
C THR A 23 15.51 -9.94 12.47
N ILE A 24 16.28 -9.19 13.24
CA ILE A 24 16.84 -7.91 12.76
C ILE A 24 18.35 -8.06 12.68
N ASP A 25 18.89 -7.79 11.51
CA ASP A 25 20.30 -7.55 11.34
C ASP A 25 20.60 -6.09 11.69
N ALA A 26 21.14 -5.86 12.89
CA ALA A 26 21.46 -4.53 13.40
C ALA A 26 22.55 -3.83 12.56
N ALA A 27 23.46 -4.59 11.95
CA ALA A 27 24.54 -4.01 11.14
C ALA A 27 24.03 -3.43 9.82
N SER A 28 23.16 -4.15 9.11
CA SER A 28 22.51 -3.69 7.88
C SER A 28 21.21 -2.92 8.12
N LYS A 29 20.70 -2.89 9.37
CA LYS A 29 19.42 -2.30 9.77
C LYS A 29 18.26 -2.83 8.93
N ARG A 30 18.20 -4.15 8.78
CA ARG A 30 17.21 -4.83 7.93
C ARG A 30 16.48 -5.91 8.72
N VAL A 31 15.23 -6.08 8.35
CA VAL A 31 14.47 -7.26 8.75
C VAL A 31 14.95 -8.44 7.92
N VAL A 32 15.32 -9.53 8.60
CA VAL A 32 15.72 -10.79 7.97
C VAL A 32 14.63 -11.81 8.23
N VAL A 33 14.14 -12.39 7.15
CA VAL A 33 13.10 -13.41 7.16
C VAL A 33 13.65 -14.66 6.47
N PRO A 34 13.41 -15.89 6.99
CA PRO A 34 13.81 -17.11 6.32
C PRO A 34 13.25 -17.19 4.88
N SER A 35 14.03 -17.71 3.96
CA SER A 35 13.67 -17.82 2.54
C SER A 35 12.43 -18.68 2.25
N SER A 36 11.95 -19.42 3.24
CA SER A 36 10.68 -20.15 3.17
C SER A 36 9.44 -19.25 3.17
N PHE A 37 9.57 -18.02 3.68
CA PHE A 37 8.50 -17.02 3.64
C PHE A 37 8.70 -16.11 2.43
N LEU A 38 7.74 -16.20 1.50
CA LEU A 38 7.77 -15.36 0.31
C LEU A 38 7.16 -13.99 0.61
N PRO A 39 7.66 -12.91 -0.01
CA PRO A 39 6.99 -11.62 0.07
C PRO A 39 5.60 -11.69 -0.60
N VAL A 40 4.77 -10.71 -0.29
CA VAL A 40 3.40 -10.60 -0.83
C VAL A 40 3.17 -9.20 -1.41
N VAL A 41 2.08 -9.03 -2.13
CA VAL A 41 1.60 -7.68 -2.48
C VAL A 41 0.98 -7.06 -1.22
N ASN A 42 1.24 -5.79 -0.99
CA ASN A 42 0.62 -5.04 0.10
C ASN A 42 -0.92 -5.10 0.01
N GLY A 43 -1.58 -5.50 1.08
CA GLY A 43 -3.04 -5.69 1.10
C GLY A 43 -3.84 -4.43 0.78
N PHE A 44 -3.37 -3.25 1.21
CA PHE A 44 -4.02 -1.98 0.86
C PHE A 44 -3.92 -1.66 -0.64
N ASP A 45 -2.86 -2.12 -1.33
CA ASP A 45 -2.73 -1.95 -2.77
C ASP A 45 -3.62 -2.93 -3.54
N GLU A 46 -3.88 -4.12 -2.97
CA GLU A 46 -4.90 -5.03 -3.51
C GLU A 46 -6.31 -4.39 -3.40
N ASN A 47 -6.60 -3.67 -2.30
CA ASN A 47 -7.83 -2.89 -2.19
C ASN A 47 -7.88 -1.74 -3.23
N ALA A 48 -6.76 -1.06 -3.47
CA ALA A 48 -6.69 -0.03 -4.51
C ALA A 48 -6.95 -0.60 -5.91
N LEU A 49 -6.39 -1.78 -6.20
CA LEU A 49 -6.69 -2.48 -7.45
C LEU A 49 -8.16 -2.90 -7.54
N GLU A 50 -8.74 -3.42 -6.46
CA GLU A 50 -10.16 -3.78 -6.44
C GLU A 50 -11.05 -2.56 -6.71
N ALA A 51 -10.72 -1.38 -6.17
CA ALA A 51 -11.44 -0.15 -6.50
C ALA A 51 -11.36 0.19 -7.98
N ALA A 52 -10.18 0.07 -8.60
CA ALA A 52 -10.00 0.24 -10.05
C ALA A 52 -10.83 -0.75 -10.86
N LEU A 53 -10.88 -2.00 -10.43
CA LEU A 53 -11.63 -3.04 -11.13
C LEU A 53 -13.14 -2.86 -10.99
N ARG A 54 -13.64 -2.38 -9.86
CA ARG A 54 -15.07 -2.01 -9.69
C ARG A 54 -15.47 -0.87 -10.63
N ILE A 55 -14.60 0.12 -10.82
CA ILE A 55 -14.82 1.17 -11.85
C ILE A 55 -14.83 0.54 -13.25
N LYS A 56 -13.87 -0.33 -13.55
CA LYS A 56 -13.78 -1.02 -14.85
C LYS A 56 -14.97 -1.93 -15.13
N ASP A 57 -15.62 -2.49 -14.11
CA ASP A 57 -16.83 -3.31 -14.26
C ASP A 57 -18.05 -2.49 -14.73
N THR A 58 -18.05 -1.18 -14.46
CA THR A 58 -19.18 -0.29 -14.78
C THR A 58 -18.96 0.59 -16.00
N GLN A 59 -17.71 0.82 -16.41
CA GLN A 59 -17.37 1.66 -17.55
C GLN A 59 -16.07 1.22 -18.22
N SER A 60 -15.84 1.70 -19.45
CA SER A 60 -14.61 1.38 -20.18
C SER A 60 -13.40 2.01 -19.50
N ALA A 61 -12.51 1.19 -18.96
CA ALA A 61 -11.27 1.62 -18.31
C ALA A 61 -10.11 0.67 -18.63
N LYS A 62 -8.89 1.23 -18.64
CA LYS A 62 -7.63 0.49 -18.70
C LYS A 62 -6.90 0.67 -17.40
N VAL A 63 -6.58 -0.44 -16.73
CA VAL A 63 -5.91 -0.45 -15.43
C VAL A 63 -4.47 -0.89 -15.60
N THR A 64 -3.53 -0.01 -15.29
CA THR A 64 -2.09 -0.29 -15.29
C THR A 64 -1.57 -0.30 -13.85
N VAL A 65 -0.96 -1.41 -13.45
CA VAL A 65 -0.27 -1.50 -12.16
C VAL A 65 1.18 -1.04 -12.32
N LEU A 66 1.63 -0.21 -11.39
CA LEU A 66 2.99 0.32 -11.32
C LEU A 66 3.63 -0.03 -9.97
N SER A 67 4.83 -0.60 -9.99
CA SER A 67 5.59 -0.92 -8.78
C SER A 67 7.04 -0.46 -8.90
N VAL A 68 7.64 -0.05 -7.78
CA VAL A 68 9.04 0.38 -7.70
C VAL A 68 9.77 -0.45 -6.64
N GLY A 69 10.95 -0.94 -6.96
CA GLY A 69 11.77 -1.68 -6.00
C GLY A 69 13.07 -2.24 -6.60
N LYS A 70 13.97 -2.70 -5.74
CA LYS A 70 15.24 -3.32 -6.17
C LYS A 70 15.04 -4.72 -6.72
N ASP A 71 14.36 -5.56 -5.94
CA ASP A 71 14.19 -6.99 -6.19
C ASP A 71 12.70 -7.38 -6.19
N LEU A 72 11.99 -6.94 -7.24
CA LEU A 72 10.57 -7.24 -7.41
C LEU A 72 10.39 -8.65 -7.98
N SER A 73 9.64 -9.49 -7.28
CA SER A 73 9.25 -10.81 -7.77
C SER A 73 8.13 -10.69 -8.81
N ILE A 74 8.46 -10.95 -10.07
CA ILE A 74 7.48 -10.95 -11.15
C ILE A 74 6.31 -11.91 -10.85
N ASN A 75 6.60 -13.07 -10.24
CA ASN A 75 5.56 -14.06 -9.93
C ASN A 75 4.55 -13.54 -8.91
N ILE A 76 5.01 -12.79 -7.91
CA ILE A 76 4.15 -12.17 -6.90
C ILE A 76 3.33 -11.03 -7.53
N MET A 77 3.99 -10.16 -8.27
CA MET A 77 3.33 -9.00 -8.89
C MET A 77 2.32 -9.41 -9.99
N ARG A 78 2.50 -10.57 -10.64
CA ARG A 78 1.52 -11.14 -11.59
C ARG A 78 0.16 -11.46 -10.98
N LYS A 79 0.06 -11.60 -9.66
CA LYS A 79 -1.23 -11.73 -8.96
C LYS A 79 -2.16 -10.57 -9.35
N LEU A 80 -1.63 -9.37 -9.47
CA LEU A 80 -2.41 -8.18 -9.83
C LEU A 80 -2.96 -8.23 -11.27
N LEU A 81 -2.20 -8.80 -12.20
CA LEU A 81 -2.70 -9.11 -13.56
C LEU A 81 -3.80 -10.19 -13.52
N ALA A 82 -3.61 -11.21 -12.69
CA ALA A 82 -4.58 -12.27 -12.53
C ALA A 82 -5.88 -11.80 -11.86
N MET A 83 -5.83 -10.77 -11.02
CA MET A 83 -7.01 -10.10 -10.47
C MET A 83 -7.80 -9.32 -11.53
N GLY A 84 -7.16 -8.84 -12.62
CA GLY A 84 -7.85 -8.18 -13.72
C GLY A 84 -7.21 -6.89 -14.25
N ALA A 85 -6.00 -6.52 -13.79
CA ALA A 85 -5.24 -5.42 -14.38
C ALA A 85 -4.84 -5.74 -15.83
N ASP A 86 -4.79 -4.70 -16.67
CA ASP A 86 -4.48 -4.84 -18.11
C ASP A 86 -2.97 -4.83 -18.40
N ALA A 87 -2.20 -4.16 -17.55
CA ALA A 87 -0.75 -4.04 -17.69
C ALA A 87 -0.04 -3.99 -16.34
N LEU A 88 1.22 -4.46 -16.33
CA LEU A 88 2.10 -4.39 -15.17
C LEU A 88 3.42 -3.74 -15.60
N VAL A 89 3.80 -2.68 -14.92
CA VAL A 89 5.05 -1.95 -15.10
C VAL A 89 5.86 -2.05 -13.81
N LEU A 90 7.06 -2.54 -13.90
CA LEU A 90 8.00 -2.67 -12.80
C LEU A 90 9.17 -1.73 -13.04
N VAL A 91 9.37 -0.76 -12.16
CA VAL A 91 10.57 0.07 -12.14
C VAL A 91 11.54 -0.60 -11.19
N GLN A 92 12.54 -1.29 -11.75
CA GLN A 92 13.44 -2.12 -10.97
C GLN A 92 14.90 -1.74 -11.27
N ASP A 93 15.61 -1.30 -10.23
CA ASP A 93 17.01 -0.93 -10.33
C ASP A 93 17.76 -1.22 -9.04
N VAL A 94 19.05 -1.53 -9.15
CA VAL A 94 19.96 -1.70 -8.00
C VAL A 94 20.13 -0.41 -7.19
N LEU A 95 19.83 0.75 -7.79
CA LEU A 95 19.84 2.05 -7.12
C LEU A 95 18.69 2.21 -6.11
N PHE A 96 17.65 1.38 -6.20
CA PHE A 96 16.53 1.39 -5.26
C PHE A 96 16.87 0.45 -4.11
N GLU A 97 17.75 0.86 -3.22
CA GLU A 97 18.04 0.06 -2.02
C GLU A 97 16.78 -0.12 -1.16
N GLU A 98 16.76 -1.21 -0.39
CA GLU A 98 15.72 -1.37 0.63
C GLU A 98 15.72 -0.16 1.56
N GLY A 99 14.56 0.47 1.74
CA GLY A 99 14.43 1.65 2.57
C GLY A 99 14.69 2.98 1.87
N ILE A 100 14.59 3.06 0.53
CA ILE A 100 14.45 4.38 -0.10
C ILE A 100 13.31 5.12 0.59
N ASP A 101 13.56 6.38 0.95
CA ASP A 101 12.55 7.17 1.64
C ASP A 101 11.32 7.44 0.77
N SER A 102 10.24 7.85 1.42
CA SER A 102 8.96 8.08 0.77
C SER A 102 9.06 9.14 -0.33
N ARG A 103 9.95 10.14 -0.19
CA ARG A 103 10.17 11.19 -1.18
C ARG A 103 10.76 10.61 -2.47
N VAL A 104 11.84 9.85 -2.35
CA VAL A 104 12.48 9.23 -3.52
C VAL A 104 11.52 8.28 -4.22
N THR A 105 10.78 7.48 -3.46
CA THR A 105 9.74 6.59 -4.02
C THR A 105 8.70 7.38 -4.81
N ALA A 106 8.19 8.49 -4.27
CA ALA A 106 7.20 9.32 -4.94
C ALA A 106 7.76 9.98 -6.22
N GLU A 107 9.00 10.44 -6.21
CA GLU A 107 9.67 11.01 -7.38
C GLU A 107 9.85 9.98 -8.50
N VAL A 108 10.27 8.76 -8.17
CA VAL A 108 10.39 7.65 -9.14
C VAL A 108 9.03 7.28 -9.72
N LEU A 109 8.01 7.16 -8.87
CA LEU A 109 6.64 6.90 -9.32
C LEU A 109 6.12 8.03 -10.24
N ALA A 110 6.36 9.29 -9.87
CA ALA A 110 5.95 10.44 -10.69
C ALA A 110 6.64 10.43 -12.07
N ALA A 111 7.94 10.15 -12.12
CA ALA A 111 8.67 10.02 -13.37
C ALA A 111 8.13 8.86 -14.23
N ALA A 112 7.84 7.72 -13.63
CA ALA A 112 7.25 6.57 -14.31
C ALA A 112 5.84 6.87 -14.85
N ILE A 113 5.00 7.56 -14.06
CA ILE A 113 3.66 7.97 -14.48
C ILE A 113 3.73 8.95 -15.64
N LYS A 114 4.62 9.95 -15.59
CA LYS A 114 4.86 10.88 -16.70
C LYS A 114 5.29 10.13 -17.97
N LYS A 115 6.12 9.09 -17.85
CA LYS A 115 6.54 8.24 -18.98
C LYS A 115 5.40 7.37 -19.52
N LEU A 116 4.48 6.90 -18.67
CA LEU A 116 3.26 6.19 -19.12
C LEU A 116 2.36 7.07 -19.99
N GLY A 117 2.39 8.38 -19.76
CA GLY A 117 1.60 9.36 -20.49
C GLY A 117 0.34 9.82 -19.75
N ALA A 118 -0.73 10.13 -20.51
CA ALA A 118 -1.95 10.64 -19.91
C ALA A 118 -2.63 9.61 -19.00
N PHE A 119 -3.11 10.08 -17.84
CA PHE A 119 -3.89 9.32 -16.89
C PHE A 119 -5.07 10.16 -16.39
N ASP A 120 -6.11 9.49 -15.92
CA ASP A 120 -7.29 10.12 -15.35
C ASP A 120 -7.34 9.92 -13.83
N LEU A 121 -6.99 8.73 -13.34
CA LEU A 121 -7.06 8.39 -11.92
C LEU A 121 -5.85 7.57 -11.48
N ILE A 122 -5.28 7.95 -10.34
CA ILE A 122 -4.29 7.15 -9.64
C ILE A 122 -4.94 6.61 -8.36
N LEU A 123 -4.82 5.30 -8.15
CA LEU A 123 -5.26 4.65 -6.92
C LEU A 123 -4.05 4.05 -6.21
N CYS A 124 -3.92 4.36 -4.93
CA CYS A 124 -2.86 3.86 -4.05
C CYS A 124 -3.48 3.20 -2.83
N GLY A 125 -2.84 2.20 -2.25
CA GLY A 125 -3.15 1.81 -0.88
C GLY A 125 -2.91 2.98 0.08
N ARG A 126 -3.69 3.08 1.16
CA ARG A 126 -3.51 4.14 2.17
C ARG A 126 -2.11 4.16 2.77
N GLN A 127 -1.49 3.00 2.89
CA GLN A 127 -0.17 2.79 3.48
C GLN A 127 0.40 1.43 3.06
N ALA A 128 1.65 1.16 3.36
CA ALA A 128 2.26 -0.17 3.21
C ALA A 128 2.41 -0.83 4.58
N SER A 129 2.04 -2.12 4.69
CA SER A 129 2.01 -2.87 5.95
C SER A 129 3.36 -3.10 6.62
N ASP A 130 4.46 -2.81 5.93
CA ASP A 130 5.82 -2.97 6.44
C ASP A 130 6.33 -1.74 7.22
N TRP A 131 5.95 -0.51 6.84
CA TRP A 131 6.44 0.72 7.46
C TRP A 131 5.33 1.66 7.96
N ASP A 132 4.11 1.51 7.49
CA ASP A 132 2.92 2.29 7.84
C ASP A 132 3.06 3.82 7.71
N HIS A 133 4.00 4.30 6.89
CA HIS A 133 4.28 5.75 6.78
C HIS A 133 3.15 6.57 6.18
N ALA A 134 2.33 6.00 5.30
CA ALA A 134 1.22 6.66 4.58
C ALA A 134 1.63 7.94 3.79
N GLN A 135 2.90 8.12 3.47
CA GLN A 135 3.46 9.36 2.90
C GLN A 135 3.53 9.35 1.37
N VAL A 136 3.86 8.19 0.77
CA VAL A 136 4.14 8.10 -0.69
C VAL A 136 2.98 8.65 -1.53
N PRO A 137 1.71 8.31 -1.28
CA PRO A 137 0.61 8.85 -2.09
C PRO A 137 0.50 10.37 -2.02
N LEU A 138 0.72 10.96 -0.84
CA LEU A 138 0.63 12.42 -0.64
C LEU A 138 1.78 13.16 -1.33
N LEU A 139 3.00 12.65 -1.23
CA LEU A 139 4.16 13.19 -1.93
C LEU A 139 4.03 13.04 -3.44
N LEU A 140 3.41 11.95 -3.89
CA LEU A 140 3.15 11.71 -5.31
C LEU A 140 2.14 12.72 -5.88
N THR A 141 1.08 13.09 -5.13
CA THR A 141 0.15 14.13 -5.55
C THR A 141 0.82 15.48 -5.72
N GLU A 142 1.69 15.86 -4.80
CA GLU A 142 2.47 17.10 -4.91
C GLU A 142 3.39 17.07 -6.13
N ALA A 143 4.12 15.96 -6.36
CA ALA A 143 5.01 15.81 -7.51
C ALA A 143 4.30 15.82 -8.88
N LEU A 144 3.01 15.48 -8.91
CA LEU A 144 2.17 15.45 -10.11
C LEU A 144 1.28 16.69 -10.25
N GLY A 145 1.08 17.46 -9.18
CA GLY A 145 0.20 18.63 -9.16
C GLY A 145 -1.28 18.28 -9.32
N VAL A 146 -1.74 17.17 -8.74
CA VAL A 146 -3.13 16.72 -8.84
C VAL A 146 -3.84 16.73 -7.48
N PRO A 147 -5.18 16.89 -7.42
CA PRO A 147 -5.92 16.78 -6.17
C PRO A 147 -5.84 15.37 -5.58
N CYS A 148 -5.93 15.29 -4.23
CA CYS A 148 -5.90 14.04 -3.47
C CYS A 148 -7.12 13.89 -2.58
N VAL A 149 -7.70 12.68 -2.55
CA VAL A 149 -8.67 12.27 -1.54
C VAL A 149 -8.16 11.00 -0.86
N THR A 150 -8.14 11.00 0.47
CA THR A 150 -7.56 9.90 1.26
C THR A 150 -8.61 9.02 1.92
N LEU A 151 -8.22 7.76 2.27
CA LEU A 151 -9.00 6.83 3.08
C LEU A 151 -10.33 6.41 2.45
N ALA A 152 -10.33 6.20 1.14
CA ALA A 152 -11.53 5.81 0.42
C ALA A 152 -12.04 4.42 0.84
N LYS A 153 -13.31 4.34 1.13
CA LYS A 153 -14.11 3.13 1.27
C LYS A 153 -14.89 2.81 0.00
N HIS A 154 -15.24 3.85 -0.77
CA HIS A 154 -15.90 3.72 -2.06
C HIS A 154 -15.39 4.77 -3.03
N VAL A 155 -15.27 4.40 -4.31
CA VAL A 155 -14.76 5.27 -5.37
C VAL A 155 -15.62 5.10 -6.61
N GLU A 156 -16.18 6.18 -7.11
CA GLU A 156 -16.92 6.22 -8.38
C GLU A 156 -16.39 7.33 -9.28
N VAL A 157 -16.43 7.10 -10.59
CA VAL A 157 -16.09 8.12 -11.59
C VAL A 157 -17.30 8.42 -12.44
N ARG A 158 -17.69 9.68 -12.47
CA ARG A 158 -18.82 10.17 -13.30
C ARG A 158 -18.50 11.56 -13.86
N GLU A 159 -18.82 11.81 -15.11
CA GLU A 159 -18.76 13.14 -15.75
C GLU A 159 -17.42 13.89 -15.56
N GLY A 160 -16.30 13.16 -15.65
CA GLY A 160 -14.96 13.75 -15.49
C GLY A 160 -14.58 14.12 -14.05
N ARG A 161 -15.31 13.62 -13.06
CA ARG A 161 -15.06 13.78 -11.63
C ARG A 161 -14.95 12.41 -10.96
N VAL A 162 -14.18 12.34 -9.87
CA VAL A 162 -14.20 11.20 -8.96
C VAL A 162 -14.94 11.58 -7.69
N SER A 163 -15.92 10.78 -7.30
CA SER A 163 -16.65 10.83 -6.03
C SER A 163 -16.11 9.75 -5.11
N VAL A 164 -15.71 10.14 -3.92
CA VAL A 164 -15.06 9.29 -2.94
C VAL A 164 -15.80 9.35 -1.62
N GLU A 165 -16.31 8.21 -1.16
CA GLU A 165 -16.76 8.05 0.21
C GLU A 165 -15.56 7.66 1.07
N ARG A 166 -15.16 8.53 1.99
CA ARG A 166 -14.00 8.34 2.86
C ARG A 166 -14.38 8.17 4.31
N VAL A 167 -13.56 7.41 5.04
CA VAL A 167 -13.75 7.17 6.47
C VAL A 167 -13.07 8.26 7.27
N ILE A 168 -13.82 8.88 8.19
CA ILE A 168 -13.31 9.84 9.17
C ILE A 168 -13.73 9.40 10.57
N PRO A 169 -13.12 9.89 11.66
CA PRO A 169 -13.47 9.48 13.02
C PRO A 169 -14.94 9.69 13.36
N GLU A 170 -15.57 10.72 12.80
CA GLU A 170 -16.98 11.09 13.04
C GLU A 170 -17.98 10.34 12.14
N GLY A 171 -17.49 9.52 11.19
CA GLY A 171 -18.35 8.76 10.28
C GLY A 171 -17.83 8.69 8.85
N LEU A 172 -18.64 9.05 7.87
CA LEU A 172 -18.32 9.03 6.45
C LEU A 172 -18.47 10.42 5.85
N GLU A 173 -17.54 10.76 4.96
CA GLU A 173 -17.56 12.00 4.20
C GLU A 173 -17.52 11.68 2.71
N VAL A 174 -18.34 12.36 1.91
CA VAL A 174 -18.31 12.26 0.44
C VAL A 174 -17.60 13.47 -0.12
N VAL A 175 -16.50 13.23 -0.86
CA VAL A 175 -15.69 14.27 -1.48
C VAL A 175 -15.68 14.07 -2.99
N GLU A 176 -15.93 15.13 -3.75
CA GLU A 176 -15.83 15.11 -5.20
C GLU A 176 -14.73 16.02 -5.69
N VAL A 177 -13.85 15.50 -6.54
CA VAL A 177 -12.77 16.27 -7.17
C VAL A 177 -12.74 16.04 -8.69
N PRO A 178 -12.27 17.02 -9.47
CA PRO A 178 -12.09 16.83 -10.92
C PRO A 178 -10.96 15.85 -11.20
N LEU A 179 -11.05 15.14 -12.33
CA LEU A 179 -9.94 14.37 -12.88
C LEU A 179 -8.97 15.30 -13.65
N PRO A 180 -7.65 15.01 -13.68
CA PRO A 180 -7.01 13.86 -13.05
C PRO A 180 -6.87 14.02 -11.52
N ALA A 181 -6.93 12.91 -10.79
CA ALA A 181 -6.86 12.91 -9.32
C ALA A 181 -6.11 11.67 -8.80
N LEU A 182 -5.69 11.73 -7.53
CA LEU A 182 -5.20 10.58 -6.79
C LEU A 182 -6.12 10.27 -5.61
N VAL A 183 -6.40 8.99 -5.39
CA VAL A 183 -7.21 8.53 -4.26
C VAL A 183 -6.45 7.44 -3.51
N THR A 184 -6.38 7.55 -2.17
CA THR A 184 -5.87 6.43 -1.36
C THR A 184 -7.02 5.58 -0.86
N VAL A 185 -6.87 4.27 -0.99
CA VAL A 185 -7.92 3.29 -0.68
C VAL A 185 -7.61 2.59 0.62
N SER A 186 -8.63 2.47 1.46
CA SER A 186 -8.57 1.80 2.75
C SER A 186 -9.11 0.37 2.66
N ASN A 187 -8.82 -0.44 3.67
CA ASN A 187 -9.35 -1.80 3.79
C ASN A 187 -10.87 -1.84 4.04
N GLU A 188 -11.48 -0.72 4.44
CA GLU A 188 -12.94 -0.57 4.54
C GLU A 188 -13.65 -0.66 3.19
N LEU A 189 -12.93 -0.62 2.06
CA LEU A 189 -13.45 -0.97 0.74
C LEU A 189 -14.06 -2.38 0.71
N GLY A 190 -13.56 -3.27 1.56
CA GLY A 190 -13.94 -4.68 1.65
C GLY A 190 -12.90 -5.61 1.04
N VAL A 191 -13.27 -6.89 0.91
CA VAL A 191 -12.35 -7.93 0.45
C VAL A 191 -12.11 -7.80 -1.07
N PRO A 192 -10.84 -7.72 -1.54
CA PRO A 192 -10.52 -7.76 -2.95
C PRO A 192 -10.91 -9.10 -3.59
N ARG A 193 -11.25 -9.07 -4.88
CA ARG A 193 -11.57 -10.30 -5.63
C ARG A 193 -10.37 -11.24 -5.73
N TYR A 194 -10.63 -12.54 -5.64
CA TYR A 194 -9.60 -13.55 -5.87
C TYR A 194 -9.47 -13.87 -7.36
N PRO A 195 -8.25 -14.07 -7.87
CA PRO A 195 -8.03 -14.48 -9.24
C PRO A 195 -8.53 -15.91 -9.47
N THR A 196 -9.18 -16.15 -10.59
CA THR A 196 -9.53 -17.52 -11.02
C THR A 196 -8.29 -18.25 -11.55
N LEU A 197 -8.31 -19.59 -11.54
CA LEU A 197 -7.23 -20.38 -12.12
C LEU A 197 -6.97 -20.00 -13.60
N ARG A 198 -8.03 -19.79 -14.38
CA ARG A 198 -7.93 -19.36 -15.77
C ARG A 198 -7.24 -18.00 -15.91
N ALA A 199 -7.60 -17.03 -15.05
CA ALA A 199 -6.97 -15.72 -15.04
C ALA A 199 -5.50 -15.80 -14.65
N THR A 200 -5.15 -16.63 -13.66
CA THR A 200 -3.75 -16.86 -13.25
C THR A 200 -2.93 -17.46 -14.40
N MET A 201 -3.48 -18.44 -15.12
CA MET A 201 -2.81 -19.02 -16.31
C MET A 201 -2.63 -17.99 -17.43
N ALA A 202 -3.60 -17.11 -17.64
CA ALA A 202 -3.50 -16.03 -18.63
C ALA A 202 -2.43 -15.00 -18.20
N ALA A 203 -2.44 -14.56 -16.94
CA ALA A 203 -1.47 -13.62 -16.38
C ALA A 203 -0.03 -14.13 -16.48
N ASN A 204 0.20 -15.44 -16.34
CA ASN A 204 1.53 -16.05 -16.48
C ASN A 204 2.11 -15.93 -17.90
N ARG A 205 1.27 -15.72 -18.91
CA ARG A 205 1.70 -15.51 -20.31
C ARG A 205 1.96 -14.03 -20.61
N MET A 206 1.46 -13.12 -19.77
CA MET A 206 1.67 -11.68 -19.94
C MET A 206 3.12 -11.32 -19.53
N ARG A 207 3.72 -10.41 -20.30
CA ARG A 207 5.07 -9.91 -20.03
C ARG A 207 4.96 -8.54 -19.38
N PRO A 208 5.43 -8.37 -18.13
CA PRO A 208 5.56 -7.05 -17.53
C PRO A 208 6.51 -6.18 -18.33
N THR A 209 6.26 -4.88 -18.36
CA THR A 209 7.23 -3.88 -18.79
C THR A 209 8.19 -3.64 -17.63
N ILE A 210 9.49 -3.71 -17.88
CA ILE A 210 10.51 -3.46 -16.86
C ILE A 210 11.28 -2.22 -17.27
N TRP A 211 11.37 -1.24 -16.38
CA TRP A 211 12.15 -0.02 -16.53
C TRP A 211 13.23 0.07 -15.45
N LYS A 212 14.32 0.71 -15.78
CA LYS A 212 15.37 1.14 -14.84
C LYS A 212 15.23 2.62 -14.52
N ALA A 213 15.96 3.11 -13.54
CA ALA A 213 16.04 4.54 -13.21
C ALA A 213 16.46 5.37 -14.43
N SER A 214 17.44 4.90 -15.19
CA SER A 214 17.93 5.53 -16.43
C SER A 214 16.83 5.65 -17.51
N ASP A 215 15.92 4.70 -17.61
CA ASP A 215 14.80 4.75 -18.55
C ASP A 215 13.80 5.87 -18.21
N LEU A 216 13.84 6.37 -16.98
CA LEU A 216 13.03 7.48 -16.46
C LEU A 216 13.78 8.82 -16.48
N GLY A 217 15.04 8.83 -16.93
CA GLY A 217 15.91 9.99 -16.89
C GLY A 217 16.37 10.35 -15.47
N LEU A 218 16.36 9.39 -14.54
CA LEU A 218 16.80 9.56 -13.16
C LEU A 218 18.23 9.03 -13.00
N ASP A 219 19.03 9.77 -12.27
CA ASP A 219 20.38 9.37 -11.89
C ASP A 219 20.52 9.18 -10.36
N ALA A 220 21.68 8.63 -9.95
CA ALA A 220 21.93 8.35 -8.53
C ALA A 220 21.89 9.59 -7.62
N SER A 221 22.17 10.79 -8.14
CA SER A 221 22.15 12.03 -7.35
C SER A 221 20.74 12.43 -6.94
N GLN A 222 19.76 12.20 -7.81
CA GLN A 222 18.34 12.47 -7.58
C GLN A 222 17.71 11.43 -6.63
N LEU A 223 18.29 10.24 -6.53
CA LEU A 223 17.82 9.13 -5.74
C LEU A 223 18.41 9.09 -4.32
N GLN A 224 19.12 10.14 -3.91
CA GLN A 224 19.67 10.21 -2.55
C GLN A 224 18.52 10.35 -1.51
N PRO A 225 18.47 9.48 -0.50
CA PRO A 225 17.43 9.55 0.53
C PRO A 225 17.58 10.83 1.35
N SER A 226 16.44 11.44 1.72
CA SER A 226 16.37 12.59 2.63
C SER A 226 16.39 12.18 4.10
N LEU A 227 16.08 10.91 4.37
CA LEU A 227 16.03 10.33 5.72
C LEU A 227 17.07 9.23 5.85
N GLN A 228 17.67 9.14 7.03
CA GLN A 228 18.59 8.07 7.40
C GLN A 228 17.98 7.23 8.51
N LEU A 229 17.87 5.91 8.30
CA LEU A 229 17.50 4.98 9.35
C LEU A 229 18.68 4.86 10.34
N LEU A 230 18.49 5.35 11.54
CA LEU A 230 19.52 5.34 12.58
C LEU A 230 19.61 3.98 13.25
N ASP A 231 18.49 3.39 13.59
CA ASP A 231 18.42 2.10 14.26
C ASP A 231 17.14 1.34 13.89
N LEU A 232 17.19 0.01 14.00
CA LEU A 232 16.05 -0.88 13.84
C LEU A 232 16.17 -1.99 14.90
N PHE A 233 15.15 -2.14 15.73
CA PHE A 233 15.15 -3.11 16.82
C PHE A 233 13.76 -3.70 17.06
N LEU A 234 13.71 -4.90 17.64
CA LEU A 234 12.48 -5.46 18.17
C LEU A 234 12.21 -4.87 19.55
N PRO A 235 11.05 -4.23 19.74
CA PRO A 235 10.73 -3.69 21.06
C PRO A 235 10.58 -4.84 22.08
N THR A 236 11.30 -4.74 23.18
CA THR A 236 11.06 -5.60 24.33
C THR A 236 9.95 -4.99 25.15
N SER A 237 8.77 -5.61 25.14
CA SER A 237 7.70 -5.19 26.03
C SER A 237 7.59 -6.19 27.17
N GLU A 238 7.97 -5.77 28.36
CA GLU A 238 7.65 -6.48 29.60
C GLU A 238 6.18 -6.18 29.93
N HIS A 239 5.27 -6.98 29.36
CA HIS A 239 3.87 -6.93 29.78
C HIS A 239 3.74 -7.65 31.12
N GLN A 240 3.61 -6.91 32.19
CA GLN A 240 3.13 -7.47 33.46
C GLN A 240 1.61 -7.58 33.39
N CYS A 241 1.11 -8.81 33.27
CA CYS A 241 -0.31 -9.08 33.34
C CYS A 241 -0.69 -9.21 34.82
N GLU A 242 -1.62 -8.37 35.28
CA GLU A 242 -2.18 -8.47 36.61
C GLU A 242 -3.53 -9.20 36.55
N PHE A 243 -3.59 -10.35 37.22
CA PHE A 243 -4.83 -11.11 37.32
C PHE A 243 -5.69 -10.58 38.48
N ILE A 244 -6.95 -10.31 38.22
CA ILE A 244 -7.89 -9.83 39.22
C ILE A 244 -8.68 -11.01 39.73
N GLU A 245 -8.45 -11.38 40.98
CA GLU A 245 -9.14 -12.49 41.65
C GLU A 245 -10.31 -11.99 42.50
N GLY A 246 -11.39 -12.82 42.60
CA GLY A 246 -12.54 -12.54 43.40
C GLY A 246 -13.41 -13.79 43.63
N SER A 247 -14.33 -13.73 44.59
CA SER A 247 -15.22 -14.82 44.95
C SER A 247 -16.37 -15.05 43.95
N GLY A 248 -16.48 -14.17 42.95
CA GLY A 248 -17.49 -14.25 41.87
C GLY A 248 -17.33 -13.14 40.86
N GLU A 249 -18.05 -13.24 39.74
CA GLU A 249 -17.96 -12.36 38.59
C GLU A 249 -18.20 -10.87 38.93
N GLU A 250 -19.18 -10.61 39.82
CA GLU A 250 -19.51 -9.25 40.22
C GLU A 250 -18.38 -8.57 41.03
N GLU A 251 -17.73 -9.31 41.92
CA GLU A 251 -16.56 -8.81 42.68
C GLU A 251 -15.36 -8.54 41.77
N VAL A 252 -15.10 -9.45 40.85
CA VAL A 252 -14.01 -9.31 39.85
C VAL A 252 -14.25 -8.07 38.97
N ALA A 253 -15.46 -7.91 38.44
CA ALA A 253 -15.83 -6.75 37.62
C ALA A 253 -15.67 -5.43 38.38
N ARG A 254 -16.12 -5.38 39.65
CA ARG A 254 -15.97 -4.20 40.51
C ARG A 254 -14.51 -3.85 40.78
N LYS A 255 -13.68 -4.85 41.08
CA LYS A 255 -12.22 -4.65 41.28
C LYS A 255 -11.52 -4.17 40.01
N LEU A 256 -11.91 -4.71 38.84
CA LEU A 256 -11.38 -4.24 37.54
C LEU A 256 -11.68 -2.76 37.33
N VAL A 257 -12.96 -2.36 37.52
CA VAL A 257 -13.37 -0.96 37.34
C VAL A 257 -12.59 -0.03 38.27
N LEU A 258 -12.40 -0.43 39.54
CA LEU A 258 -11.62 0.37 40.50
C LEU A 258 -10.18 0.53 40.04
N LYS A 259 -9.52 -0.55 39.60
CA LYS A 259 -8.13 -0.47 39.08
C LYS A 259 -8.02 0.38 37.84
N LEU A 260 -8.95 0.29 36.88
CA LEU A 260 -8.98 1.13 35.70
C LEU A 260 -9.12 2.62 36.06
N ARG A 261 -9.93 2.94 37.08
CA ARG A 261 -10.05 4.30 37.62
C ARG A 261 -8.76 4.79 38.31
N GLU A 262 -8.16 3.95 39.15
CA GLU A 262 -6.88 4.27 39.80
C GLU A 262 -5.78 4.54 38.74
N ALA A 263 -5.76 3.76 37.66
CA ALA A 263 -4.86 3.93 36.53
C ALA A 263 -5.26 5.11 35.60
N ARG A 264 -6.39 5.79 35.86
CA ARG A 264 -6.95 6.89 35.03
C ARG A 264 -7.20 6.49 33.57
N LEU A 265 -7.62 5.26 33.36
CA LEU A 265 -7.97 4.74 32.03
C LEU A 265 -9.48 4.91 31.73
N ILE A 266 -10.28 5.13 32.76
CA ILE A 266 -11.71 5.46 32.69
C ILE A 266 -12.06 6.51 33.76
#